data_da5e6099040a594111534ee0ebf364e1
#
_entry.id   da5e6099040a594111534ee0ebf364e1
#
_cell.length_a   1.000
_cell.length_b   1.000
_cell.length_c   1.000
_cell.angle_alpha   90.00
_cell.angle_beta   90.00
_cell.angle_gamma   90.00
#
_symmetry.space_group_name_H-M   'P 1'
#
loop_
_entity.id
_entity.type
_entity.pdbx_description
1 polymer ?
#
loop_
_entity_poly.entity_id
_entity_poly.type
_entity_poly.pdbx_seq_one_letter_code
_entity_poly.pdbx_strand_id
1 'polypeptide(L)'
;MEFYKEIINLENIREYKELIDSIRYICNFNGFDPDFEYDEDIKNPSIPENGKLENNHFVGYRLKENKEPCIYVQYYERFMSEDTIFLGNFFENKKFHGKGYGKKIYDILESEWKKLGFNKIVLNVDLKNTAAILFWIKMGFKNIDFSFQSNQNEEERFYMLRLNKNI
;
A
#
# COMPACT_ATOMS: atom_id res chain seq x y z
N MET A 1 -17.89 -9.23 -10.98
CA MET A 1 -16.52 -8.92 -11.41
C MET A 1 -15.56 -9.65 -10.49
N GLU A 2 -14.63 -10.38 -11.05
CA GLU A 2 -13.70 -11.24 -10.33
C GLU A 2 -12.27 -10.77 -10.57
N PHE A 3 -11.42 -10.96 -9.55
CA PHE A 3 -10.00 -10.62 -9.60
C PHE A 3 -9.15 -11.88 -9.58
N TYR A 4 -7.99 -11.77 -10.18
CA TYR A 4 -6.90 -12.72 -10.09
C TYR A 4 -5.80 -12.10 -9.24
N LYS A 5 -5.36 -12.79 -8.18
CA LYS A 5 -4.26 -12.39 -7.31
C LYS A 5 -2.98 -13.08 -7.75
N GLU A 6 -1.88 -12.35 -7.80
CA GLU A 6 -0.56 -12.89 -8.07
C GLU A 6 0.49 -12.31 -7.12
N ILE A 7 1.56 -13.05 -6.92
CA ILE A 7 2.75 -12.56 -6.23
C ILE A 7 3.54 -11.70 -7.21
N ILE A 8 3.93 -10.51 -6.79
CA ILE A 8 4.77 -9.61 -7.58
C ILE A 8 6.24 -9.86 -7.25
N ASN A 9 7.05 -9.95 -8.29
CA ASN A 9 8.49 -10.14 -8.24
C ASN A 9 9.15 -9.38 -9.42
N LEU A 10 10.48 -9.48 -9.56
CA LEU A 10 11.23 -8.78 -10.60
C LEU A 10 10.84 -9.20 -12.04
N GLU A 11 10.22 -10.37 -12.22
CA GLU A 11 9.83 -10.85 -13.57
C GLU A 11 8.54 -10.18 -14.06
N ASN A 12 7.57 -9.91 -13.15
CA ASN A 12 6.24 -9.42 -13.51
C ASN A 12 5.91 -8.00 -13.07
N ILE A 13 6.73 -7.37 -12.19
CA ILE A 13 6.51 -5.99 -11.72
C ILE A 13 6.39 -4.97 -12.86
N ARG A 14 7.11 -5.21 -13.96
CA ARG A 14 7.08 -4.32 -15.12
C ARG A 14 5.67 -4.12 -15.69
N GLU A 15 4.80 -5.12 -15.56
CA GLU A 15 3.41 -5.04 -16.01
C GLU A 15 2.57 -4.07 -15.16
N TYR A 16 3.03 -3.75 -13.94
CA TYR A 16 2.42 -2.78 -13.02
C TYR A 16 3.03 -1.38 -13.11
N LYS A 17 4.07 -1.19 -13.93
CA LYS A 17 4.81 0.07 -14.03
C LYS A 17 3.90 1.27 -14.27
N GLU A 18 3.01 1.20 -15.27
CA GLU A 18 2.10 2.30 -15.62
C GLU A 18 1.18 2.66 -14.43
N LEU A 19 0.72 1.64 -13.68
CA LEU A 19 -0.09 1.83 -12.49
C LEU A 19 0.71 2.55 -11.40
N ILE A 20 1.91 2.06 -11.09
CA ILE A 20 2.78 2.62 -10.03
C ILE A 20 3.17 4.04 -10.37
N ASP A 21 3.62 4.31 -11.59
CA ASP A 21 4.01 5.65 -12.04
C ASP A 21 2.83 6.63 -12.00
N SER A 22 1.63 6.20 -12.39
CA SER A 22 0.45 7.06 -12.40
C SER A 22 0.07 7.58 -11.01
N ILE A 23 0.28 6.78 -9.96
CA ILE A 23 0.00 7.16 -8.58
C ILE A 23 1.04 8.15 -8.06
N ARG A 24 2.30 7.98 -8.41
CA ARG A 24 3.36 8.92 -8.03
C ARG A 24 3.08 10.32 -8.52
N TYR A 25 2.58 10.47 -9.76
CA TYR A 25 2.19 11.77 -10.31
C TYR A 25 0.98 12.40 -9.62
N ILE A 26 0.00 11.58 -9.20
CA ILE A 26 -1.23 12.09 -8.58
C ILE A 26 -0.98 12.57 -7.15
N CYS A 27 -0.13 11.92 -6.43
CA CYS A 27 0.10 12.25 -5.03
C CYS A 27 0.87 13.54 -4.84
N ASN A 28 1.46 14.11 -5.91
CA ASN A 28 2.23 15.36 -5.85
C ASN A 28 3.12 15.41 -4.60
N PHE A 29 3.73 14.26 -4.29
CA PHE A 29 4.64 14.15 -3.17
C PHE A 29 5.82 15.07 -3.49
N ASN A 30 5.96 16.16 -2.76
CA ASN A 30 7.24 16.81 -2.67
C ASN A 30 8.19 15.78 -2.06
N GLY A 31 9.16 15.27 -2.79
CA GLY A 31 10.01 14.16 -2.40
C GLY A 31 9.84 12.93 -3.29
N PHE A 32 9.17 13.09 -4.40
CA PHE A 32 9.32 12.17 -5.52
C PHE A 32 10.80 12.17 -5.92
N ASP A 33 11.49 11.10 -5.59
CA ASP A 33 12.81 10.83 -6.16
C ASP A 33 12.60 10.53 -7.65
N PRO A 34 13.01 11.42 -8.57
CA PRO A 34 12.85 11.20 -10.00
C PRO A 34 13.63 9.96 -10.48
N ASP A 35 14.65 9.55 -9.73
CA ASP A 35 15.50 8.41 -10.02
C ASP A 35 14.95 7.11 -9.41
N PHE A 36 13.86 7.18 -8.60
CA PHE A 36 13.24 5.99 -8.02
C PHE A 36 12.58 5.15 -9.11
N GLU A 37 13.10 3.96 -9.32
CA GLU A 37 12.54 3.00 -10.25
C GLU A 37 11.27 2.33 -9.69
N TYR A 38 10.35 1.93 -10.58
CA TYR A 38 9.07 1.29 -10.19
C TYR A 38 9.26 -0.07 -9.48
N ASP A 39 10.41 -0.67 -9.60
CA ASP A 39 10.77 -1.97 -8.99
C ASP A 39 11.75 -1.85 -7.80
N GLU A 40 12.07 -0.61 -7.38
CA GLU A 40 13.04 -0.36 -6.30
C GLU A 40 12.63 -1.03 -4.98
N ASP A 41 11.36 -0.96 -4.62
CA ASP A 41 10.85 -1.61 -3.40
C ASP A 41 11.06 -3.13 -3.38
N ILE A 42 11.13 -3.77 -4.55
CA ILE A 42 11.39 -5.21 -4.68
C ILE A 42 12.88 -5.51 -4.69
N LYS A 43 13.68 -4.65 -5.34
CA LYS A 43 15.14 -4.80 -5.39
C LYS A 43 15.77 -4.56 -4.01
N ASN A 44 15.33 -3.51 -3.35
CA ASN A 44 15.86 -3.01 -2.08
C ASN A 44 14.71 -2.78 -1.06
N PRO A 45 14.06 -3.87 -0.58
CA PRO A 45 12.91 -3.74 0.29
C PRO A 45 13.27 -3.11 1.63
N SER A 46 12.52 -2.07 2.01
CA SER A 46 12.61 -1.47 3.33
C SER A 46 12.04 -2.42 4.36
N ILE A 47 12.90 -2.97 5.22
CA ILE A 47 12.55 -3.89 6.29
C ILE A 47 12.65 -3.17 7.64
N PRO A 48 11.68 -3.32 8.55
CA PRO A 48 11.77 -2.77 9.90
C PRO A 48 13.02 -3.29 10.63
N GLU A 49 13.53 -2.51 11.57
CA GLU A 49 14.62 -2.96 12.44
C GLU A 49 14.27 -4.28 13.11
N ASN A 50 15.19 -5.25 13.03
CA ASN A 50 14.98 -6.64 13.45
C ASN A 50 13.87 -7.40 12.70
N GLY A 51 13.37 -6.85 11.61
CA GLY A 51 12.39 -7.49 10.74
C GLY A 51 12.99 -8.60 9.89
N LYS A 52 12.13 -9.36 9.22
CA LYS A 52 12.51 -10.45 8.32
C LYS A 52 11.99 -10.19 6.92
N LEU A 53 12.80 -10.46 5.92
CA LEU A 53 12.42 -10.28 4.51
C LEU A 53 11.18 -11.12 4.14
N GLU A 54 11.05 -12.31 4.69
CA GLU A 54 9.92 -13.22 4.45
C GLU A 54 8.55 -12.66 4.87
N ASN A 55 8.53 -11.64 5.75
CA ASN A 55 7.31 -10.97 6.17
C ASN A 55 6.90 -9.81 5.24
N ASN A 56 7.72 -9.49 4.23
CA ASN A 56 7.42 -8.43 3.27
C ASN A 56 6.82 -9.02 2.00
N HIS A 57 5.61 -8.61 1.68
CA HIS A 57 4.82 -9.19 0.60
C HIS A 57 4.46 -8.14 -0.44
N PHE A 58 4.62 -8.53 -1.70
CA PHE A 58 4.21 -7.76 -2.86
C PHE A 58 3.17 -8.55 -3.63
N VAL A 59 1.96 -8.03 -3.76
CA VAL A 59 0.86 -8.70 -4.45
C VAL A 59 0.19 -7.78 -5.44
N GLY A 60 -0.20 -8.36 -6.55
CA GLY A 60 -0.95 -7.68 -7.60
C GLY A 60 -2.34 -8.29 -7.76
N TYR A 61 -3.28 -7.45 -8.16
CA TYR A 61 -4.61 -7.89 -8.55
C TYR A 61 -4.90 -7.45 -9.97
N ARG A 62 -5.38 -8.41 -10.78
CA ARG A 62 -5.80 -8.18 -12.16
C ARG A 62 -7.28 -8.48 -12.32
N LEU A 63 -7.89 -7.84 -13.30
CA LEU A 63 -9.23 -8.24 -13.74
C LEU A 63 -9.16 -9.60 -14.42
N LYS A 64 -10.05 -10.54 -14.06
CA LYS A 64 -10.07 -11.88 -14.70
C LYS A 64 -10.40 -11.82 -16.18
N GLU A 65 -11.22 -10.86 -16.60
CA GLU A 65 -11.74 -10.78 -17.96
C GLU A 65 -10.67 -10.43 -19.01
N ASN A 66 -9.73 -9.55 -18.69
CA ASN A 66 -8.72 -9.05 -19.64
C ASN A 66 -7.29 -9.07 -19.09
N LYS A 67 -7.11 -9.57 -17.86
CA LYS A 67 -5.84 -9.63 -17.13
C LYS A 67 -5.17 -8.25 -16.92
N GLU A 68 -5.93 -7.16 -17.03
CA GLU A 68 -5.40 -5.81 -16.83
C GLU A 68 -5.03 -5.59 -15.35
N PRO A 69 -3.83 -5.06 -15.04
CA PRO A 69 -3.43 -4.70 -13.69
C PRO A 69 -4.37 -3.66 -13.08
N CYS A 70 -4.92 -3.97 -11.92
CA CYS A 70 -5.94 -3.18 -11.27
C CYS A 70 -5.42 -2.54 -9.98
N ILE A 71 -4.77 -3.33 -9.12
CA ILE A 71 -4.23 -2.88 -7.86
C ILE A 71 -2.88 -3.53 -7.59
N TYR A 72 -1.95 -2.74 -7.05
CA TYR A 72 -0.67 -3.17 -6.50
C TYR A 72 -0.67 -2.91 -5.01
N VAL A 73 -0.22 -3.89 -4.21
CA VAL A 73 -0.18 -3.83 -2.75
C VAL A 73 1.16 -4.32 -2.25
N GLN A 74 1.73 -3.57 -1.32
CA GLN A 74 2.86 -4.00 -0.50
C GLN A 74 2.43 -3.96 0.96
N TYR A 75 2.67 -5.04 1.70
CA TYR A 75 2.40 -5.10 3.12
C TYR A 75 3.47 -5.92 3.86
N TYR A 76 3.61 -5.65 5.15
CA TYR A 76 4.56 -6.30 6.03
C TYR A 76 3.81 -6.96 7.20
N GLU A 77 4.04 -8.26 7.40
CA GLU A 77 3.49 -9.03 8.51
C GLU A 77 4.30 -8.85 9.80
N ARG A 78 3.63 -8.92 10.96
CA ARG A 78 4.26 -8.82 12.28
C ARG A 78 5.00 -7.51 12.51
N PHE A 79 4.39 -6.43 12.06
CA PHE A 79 4.91 -5.08 12.25
C PHE A 79 4.65 -4.60 13.68
N MET A 80 5.71 -4.36 14.45
CA MET A 80 5.69 -3.95 15.87
C MET A 80 5.06 -4.97 16.83
N SER A 81 4.27 -5.94 16.38
CA SER A 81 3.70 -7.05 17.16
C SER A 81 3.37 -8.22 16.23
N GLU A 82 3.29 -9.44 16.81
CA GLU A 82 3.07 -10.69 16.06
C GLU A 82 1.74 -10.74 15.29
N ASP A 83 0.79 -9.91 15.66
CA ASP A 83 -0.58 -9.90 15.15
C ASP A 83 -0.95 -8.65 14.32
N THR A 84 0.06 -7.87 13.93
CA THR A 84 -0.15 -6.60 13.20
C THR A 84 0.39 -6.67 11.77
N ILE A 85 -0.44 -6.23 10.83
CA ILE A 85 -0.07 -5.94 9.44
C ILE A 85 0.26 -4.45 9.31
N PHE A 86 1.39 -4.14 8.67
CA PHE A 86 1.65 -2.81 8.14
C PHE A 86 1.33 -2.78 6.65
N LEU A 87 0.34 -1.99 6.25
CA LEU A 87 0.01 -1.78 4.84
C LEU A 87 0.83 -0.60 4.32
N GLY A 88 1.88 -0.92 3.57
CA GLY A 88 2.84 0.06 3.04
C GLY A 88 2.31 0.76 1.79
N ASN A 89 2.06 0.00 0.74
CA ASN A 89 1.54 0.52 -0.53
C ASN A 89 0.18 -0.10 -0.87
N PHE A 90 -0.74 0.72 -1.35
CA PHE A 90 -2.02 0.29 -1.88
C PHE A 90 -2.38 1.20 -3.05
N PHE A 91 -2.01 0.80 -4.26
CA PHE A 91 -2.15 1.61 -5.46
C PHE A 91 -3.24 1.05 -6.37
N GLU A 92 -4.28 1.82 -6.61
CA GLU A 92 -5.35 1.49 -7.57
C GLU A 92 -5.07 2.19 -8.90
N ASN A 93 -5.14 1.44 -10.00
CA ASN A 93 -5.02 2.01 -11.34
C ASN A 93 -6.09 3.10 -11.54
N LYS A 94 -5.64 4.29 -11.96
CA LYS A 94 -6.47 5.48 -12.15
C LYS A 94 -7.73 5.23 -13.00
N LYS A 95 -7.65 4.33 -13.98
CA LYS A 95 -8.77 3.93 -14.84
C LYS A 95 -9.95 3.33 -14.06
N PHE A 96 -9.69 2.85 -12.85
CA PHE A 96 -10.66 2.15 -12.01
C PHE A 96 -11.10 2.94 -10.78
N HIS A 97 -10.55 4.13 -10.56
CA HIS A 97 -10.97 4.99 -9.47
C HIS A 97 -12.49 5.23 -9.48
N GLY A 98 -13.10 5.20 -8.31
CA GLY A 98 -14.53 5.39 -8.14
C GLY A 98 -15.41 4.20 -8.52
N LYS A 99 -14.86 3.12 -9.06
CA LYS A 99 -15.60 1.89 -9.43
C LYS A 99 -15.73 0.88 -8.27
N GLY A 100 -15.15 1.20 -7.12
CA GLY A 100 -15.23 0.38 -5.91
C GLY A 100 -14.28 -0.82 -5.88
N TYR A 101 -13.31 -0.88 -6.77
CA TYR A 101 -12.36 -1.99 -6.82
C TYR A 101 -11.42 -1.98 -5.62
N GLY A 102 -10.92 -0.80 -5.25
CA GLY A 102 -10.09 -0.64 -4.06
C GLY A 102 -10.76 -1.20 -2.81
N LYS A 103 -12.06 -0.86 -2.60
CA LYS A 103 -12.81 -1.42 -1.47
C LYS A 103 -12.90 -2.94 -1.53
N LYS A 104 -13.26 -3.52 -2.67
CA LYS A 104 -13.43 -4.98 -2.81
C LYS A 104 -12.14 -5.73 -2.53
N ILE A 105 -11.02 -5.24 -3.06
CA ILE A 105 -9.72 -5.88 -2.86
C ILE A 105 -9.24 -5.71 -1.43
N TYR A 106 -9.46 -4.54 -0.82
CA TYR A 106 -9.18 -4.35 0.60
C TYR A 106 -9.99 -5.31 1.48
N ASP A 107 -11.29 -5.49 1.21
CA ASP A 107 -12.15 -6.43 1.95
C ASP A 107 -11.63 -7.89 1.82
N ILE A 108 -11.12 -8.28 0.65
CA ILE A 108 -10.47 -9.60 0.44
C ILE A 108 -9.22 -9.73 1.31
N LEU A 109 -8.32 -8.75 1.24
CA LEU A 109 -7.07 -8.75 2.02
C LEU A 109 -7.35 -8.79 3.53
N GLU A 110 -8.24 -7.96 4.01
CA GLU A 110 -8.63 -7.94 5.43
C GLU A 110 -9.17 -9.31 5.87
N SER A 111 -10.01 -9.94 5.05
CA SER A 111 -10.51 -11.28 5.33
C SER A 111 -9.41 -12.35 5.35
N GLU A 112 -8.43 -12.26 4.45
CA GLU A 112 -7.27 -13.16 4.43
C GLU A 112 -6.41 -12.97 5.70
N TRP A 113 -6.08 -11.74 6.07
CA TRP A 113 -5.28 -11.45 7.26
C TRP A 113 -5.96 -11.90 8.55
N LYS A 114 -7.27 -11.70 8.68
CA LYS A 114 -8.06 -12.26 9.80
C LYS A 114 -7.95 -13.78 9.91
N LYS A 115 -8.05 -14.48 8.79
CA LYS A 115 -7.93 -15.96 8.76
C LYS A 115 -6.53 -16.43 9.15
N LEU A 116 -5.49 -15.62 8.89
CA LEU A 116 -4.12 -15.88 9.30
C LEU A 116 -3.84 -15.52 10.76
N GLY A 117 -4.82 -14.94 11.48
CA GLY A 117 -4.71 -14.62 12.90
C GLY A 117 -4.23 -13.20 13.19
N PHE A 118 -4.10 -12.35 12.18
CA PHE A 118 -3.83 -10.93 12.41
C PHE A 118 -5.09 -10.23 12.92
N ASN A 119 -4.92 -9.31 13.86
CA ASN A 119 -6.02 -8.59 14.49
C ASN A 119 -5.92 -7.07 14.38
N LYS A 120 -4.82 -6.56 13.85
CA LYS A 120 -4.58 -5.13 13.68
C LYS A 120 -3.96 -4.82 12.31
N ILE A 121 -4.41 -3.74 11.69
CA ILE A 121 -3.78 -3.17 10.49
C ILE A 121 -3.36 -1.74 10.80
N VAL A 122 -2.14 -1.40 10.38
CA VAL A 122 -1.54 -0.07 10.51
C VAL A 122 -1.12 0.41 9.13
N LEU A 123 -1.27 1.68 8.85
CA LEU A 123 -0.76 2.31 7.64
C LEU A 123 -0.30 3.75 7.90
N ASN A 124 0.54 4.27 7.04
CA ASN A 124 0.90 5.68 7.01
C ASN A 124 0.27 6.34 5.79
N VAL A 125 -0.25 7.55 5.95
CA VAL A 125 -0.84 8.34 4.86
C VAL A 125 -0.35 9.79 4.95
N ASP A 126 0.06 10.35 3.81
CA ASP A 126 0.42 11.76 3.73
C ASP A 126 -0.79 12.65 3.99
N LEU A 127 -0.62 13.69 4.83
CA LEU A 127 -1.66 14.67 5.15
C LEU A 127 -2.20 15.41 3.92
N LYS A 128 -1.41 15.55 2.88
CA LYS A 128 -1.84 16.18 1.61
C LYS A 128 -2.72 15.24 0.79
N ASN A 129 -2.64 13.91 1.02
CA ASN A 129 -3.44 12.92 0.30
C ASN A 129 -4.83 12.75 0.92
N THR A 130 -5.64 13.80 0.85
CA THR A 130 -7.00 13.81 1.41
C THR A 130 -7.90 12.71 0.84
N ALA A 131 -7.71 12.34 -0.42
CA ALA A 131 -8.47 11.26 -1.05
C ALA A 131 -8.18 9.90 -0.39
N ALA A 132 -6.90 9.60 -0.14
CA ALA A 132 -6.52 8.38 0.58
C ALA A 132 -7.01 8.40 2.05
N ILE A 133 -6.88 9.54 2.75
CA ILE A 133 -7.40 9.68 4.11
C ILE A 133 -8.89 9.34 4.16
N LEU A 134 -9.69 9.93 3.27
CA LEU A 134 -11.14 9.68 3.21
C LEU A 134 -11.44 8.21 2.84
N PHE A 135 -10.66 7.60 1.95
CA PHE A 135 -10.78 6.19 1.63
C PHE A 135 -10.54 5.32 2.87
N TRP A 136 -9.43 5.53 3.58
CA TRP A 136 -9.09 4.73 4.76
C TRP A 136 -10.07 4.91 5.92
N ILE A 137 -10.60 6.12 6.13
CA ILE A 137 -11.68 6.36 7.10
C ILE A 137 -12.91 5.52 6.74
N LYS A 138 -13.31 5.47 5.45
CA LYS A 138 -14.42 4.62 4.98
C LYS A 138 -14.14 3.14 5.15
N MET A 139 -12.86 2.71 5.07
CA MET A 139 -12.46 1.33 5.34
C MET A 139 -12.39 1.01 6.84
N GLY A 140 -12.68 1.98 7.71
CA GLY A 140 -12.78 1.79 9.17
C GLY A 140 -11.53 2.14 9.96
N PHE A 141 -10.52 2.75 9.34
CA PHE A 141 -9.35 3.28 10.04
C PHE A 141 -9.74 4.59 10.74
N LYS A 142 -10.14 4.50 12.00
CA LYS A 142 -10.64 5.63 12.80
C LYS A 142 -9.69 6.10 13.87
N ASN A 143 -8.66 5.31 14.17
CA ASN A 143 -7.70 5.63 15.20
C ASN A 143 -6.45 6.24 14.56
N ILE A 144 -5.98 7.33 15.13
CA ILE A 144 -4.71 7.97 14.78
C ILE A 144 -3.75 7.67 15.92
N ASP A 145 -2.68 6.92 15.65
CA ASP A 145 -1.67 6.63 16.67
C ASP A 145 -0.80 7.86 16.90
N PHE A 146 -0.32 8.47 15.84
CA PHE A 146 0.45 9.71 15.89
C PHE A 146 0.59 10.34 14.49
N SER A 147 1.02 11.59 14.47
CA SER A 147 1.54 12.24 13.27
C SER A 147 3.05 12.41 13.40
N PHE A 148 3.74 12.27 12.31
CA PHE A 148 5.19 12.48 12.29
C PHE A 148 5.60 13.20 11.02
N GLN A 149 6.75 13.87 11.12
CA GLN A 149 7.40 14.48 9.99
C GLN A 149 8.47 13.51 9.47
N SER A 150 8.35 13.12 8.22
CA SER A 150 9.41 12.39 7.54
C SER A 150 10.33 13.38 6.86
N ASN A 151 11.62 13.31 7.15
CA ASN A 151 12.64 14.11 6.49
C ASN A 151 13.41 13.21 5.54
N GLN A 152 13.24 13.42 4.25
CA GLN A 152 14.19 12.86 3.27
C GLN A 152 15.30 13.87 2.97
N ASN A 153 15.00 15.20 3.01
CA ASN A 153 15.96 16.28 2.92
C ASN A 153 15.45 17.48 3.74
N GLU A 154 16.33 18.43 4.11
CA GLU A 154 15.95 19.64 4.88
C GLU A 154 14.90 20.53 4.19
N GLU A 155 14.78 20.43 2.86
CA GLU A 155 13.85 21.23 2.06
C GLU A 155 12.47 20.56 1.86
N GLU A 156 12.35 19.24 2.11
CA GLU A 156 11.11 18.48 1.83
C GLU A 156 10.59 17.81 3.09
N ARG A 157 9.60 18.46 3.70
CA ARG A 157 8.94 17.96 4.91
C ARG A 157 7.62 17.30 4.58
N PHE A 158 7.54 16.00 4.89
CA PHE A 158 6.29 15.25 4.81
C PHE A 158 5.66 15.12 6.18
N TYR A 159 4.38 15.40 6.24
CA TYR A 159 3.58 15.12 7.42
C TYR A 159 2.73 13.89 7.16
N MET A 160 3.00 12.84 7.91
CA MET A 160 2.29 11.58 7.79
C MET A 160 1.38 11.37 8.99
N LEU A 161 0.20 10.82 8.76
CA LEU A 161 -0.64 10.24 9.80
C LEU A 161 -0.42 8.73 9.83
N ARG A 162 -0.21 8.18 11.02
CA ARG A 162 -0.32 6.74 11.22
C ARG A 162 -1.73 6.43 11.66
N LEU A 163 -2.43 5.72 10.80
CA LEU A 163 -3.80 5.25 11.04
C LEU A 163 -3.77 3.77 11.42
N ASN A 164 -4.70 3.35 12.28
CA ASN A 164 -4.87 1.94 12.59
C ASN A 164 -6.34 1.52 12.68
N LYS A 165 -6.54 0.20 12.57
CA LYS A 165 -7.82 -0.47 12.66
C LYS A 165 -7.63 -1.85 13.29
N ASN A 166 -8.45 -2.17 14.27
CA ASN A 166 -8.59 -3.57 14.74
C ASN A 166 -9.52 -4.32 13.78
N ILE A 167 -9.18 -5.57 13.48
CA ILE A 167 -9.90 -6.39 12.51
C ILE A 167 -10.33 -7.75 13.08
#